data_72897ecdf6f263023d5a21d02833e5e0
#
_entry.id   72897ecdf6f263023d5a21d02833e5e0
#
_cell.length_a   1.000
_cell.length_b   1.000
_cell.length_c   1.000
_cell.angle_alpha   90.00
_cell.angle_beta   90.00
_cell.angle_gamma   90.00
#
_symmetry.space_group_name_H-M   'P 1'
#
loop_
_entity.id
_entity.type
_entity.pdbx_description
1 polymer ?
#
loop_
_entity_poly.entity_id
_entity_poly.type
_entity_poly.pdbx_seq_one_letter_code
_entity_poly.pdbx_strand_id
1 'polypeptide(L)'
;MKGRLDNPGFLDYRCPVASDLPMIEPILVEVPNPAHPYGAKGVGEVNICPPMAAIANAIDSAIHRRLTELPMSPPKVRAALDAEAAD
;
A
#
# COMPACT_ATOMS: atom_id res chain seq x y z
N MET A 1 -19.83 1.95 15.30
CA MET A 1 -20.24 2.12 13.89
C MET A 1 -21.06 0.92 13.47
N LYS A 2 -22.26 1.12 12.94
CA LYS A 2 -23.18 0.00 12.60
C LYS A 2 -23.16 -0.29 11.08
N GLY A 3 -22.00 -0.55 10.50
CA GLY A 3 -21.87 -0.90 9.08
C GLY A 3 -22.29 0.16 8.07
N ARG A 4 -22.31 1.43 8.45
CA ARG A 4 -22.60 2.54 7.56
C ARG A 4 -21.35 2.95 6.78
N LEU A 5 -21.48 3.13 5.47
CA LEU A 5 -20.47 3.79 4.65
C LEU A 5 -20.56 5.30 4.88
N ASP A 6 -19.44 5.93 5.23
CA ASP A 6 -19.39 7.37 5.51
C ASP A 6 -19.19 8.22 4.23
N ASN A 7 -18.58 7.62 3.19
CA ASN A 7 -18.25 8.30 1.91
C ASN A 7 -18.52 7.41 0.69
N PRO A 8 -19.80 7.03 0.44
CA PRO A 8 -20.14 6.05 -0.60
C PRO A 8 -20.22 6.61 -2.02
N GLY A 9 -20.18 7.92 -2.20
CA GLY A 9 -20.38 8.58 -3.48
C GLY A 9 -19.10 9.03 -4.17
N PHE A 10 -19.17 9.27 -5.49
CA PHE A 10 -18.04 9.80 -6.27
C PHE A 10 -17.63 11.21 -5.84
N LEU A 11 -18.49 11.93 -5.14
CA LEU A 11 -18.21 13.29 -4.68
C LEU A 11 -17.30 13.32 -3.45
N ASP A 12 -17.41 12.34 -2.57
CA ASP A 12 -16.80 12.34 -1.24
C ASP A 12 -15.85 11.16 -0.99
N TYR A 13 -15.82 10.15 -1.87
CA TYR A 13 -14.84 9.07 -1.81
C TYR A 13 -13.44 9.58 -2.20
N ARG A 14 -12.49 9.39 -1.31
CA ARG A 14 -11.10 9.84 -1.52
C ARG A 14 -10.32 8.84 -2.37
N CYS A 15 -10.48 8.97 -3.69
CA CYS A 15 -9.68 8.22 -4.64
C CYS A 15 -8.37 8.99 -4.91
N PRO A 16 -7.19 8.35 -4.84
CA PRO A 16 -5.93 8.98 -5.20
C PRO A 16 -5.98 9.51 -6.64
N VAL A 17 -5.48 10.72 -6.84
CA VAL A 17 -5.32 11.34 -8.17
C VAL A 17 -3.85 11.34 -8.58
N ALA A 18 -3.58 11.61 -9.85
CA ALA A 18 -2.22 11.53 -10.40
C ALA A 18 -1.19 12.41 -9.65
N SER A 19 -1.62 13.55 -9.08
CA SER A 19 -0.76 14.41 -8.28
C SER A 19 -0.40 13.86 -6.90
N ASP A 20 -1.12 12.85 -6.41
CA ASP A 20 -0.85 12.23 -5.13
C ASP A 20 0.22 11.14 -5.20
N LEU A 21 0.59 10.75 -6.41
CA LEU A 21 1.52 9.64 -6.64
C LEU A 21 2.85 10.16 -7.21
N PRO A 22 3.98 9.59 -6.76
CA PRO A 22 5.26 9.86 -7.39
C PRO A 22 5.35 9.19 -8.76
N MET A 23 6.44 9.45 -9.49
CA MET A 23 6.75 8.68 -10.71
C MET A 23 6.82 7.19 -10.36
N ILE A 24 6.05 6.37 -11.08
CA ILE A 24 6.04 4.92 -10.92
C ILE A 24 7.02 4.33 -11.92
N GLU A 25 8.04 3.64 -11.44
CA GLU A 25 9.00 2.90 -12.25
C GLU A 25 8.67 1.41 -12.20
N PRO A 26 8.07 0.83 -13.26
CA PRO A 26 7.77 -0.60 -13.29
C PRO A 26 9.03 -1.41 -13.58
N ILE A 27 9.31 -2.40 -12.74
CA ILE A 27 10.41 -3.34 -12.92
C ILE A 27 9.82 -4.73 -13.16
N LEU A 28 10.12 -5.31 -14.33
CA LEU A 28 9.67 -6.65 -14.69
C LEU A 28 10.74 -7.67 -14.32
N VAL A 29 10.39 -8.58 -13.41
CA VAL A 29 11.22 -9.75 -13.08
C VAL A 29 10.68 -10.95 -13.83
N GLU A 30 11.30 -11.28 -14.95
CA GLU A 30 10.88 -12.36 -15.84
C GLU A 30 11.35 -13.72 -15.30
N VAL A 31 10.38 -14.59 -14.98
CA VAL A 31 10.63 -15.99 -14.64
C VAL A 31 9.68 -16.84 -15.48
N PRO A 32 10.15 -17.43 -16.59
CA PRO A 32 9.29 -18.19 -17.50
C PRO A 32 8.75 -19.46 -16.84
N ASN A 33 7.52 -19.83 -17.22
CA ASN A 33 6.91 -21.08 -16.82
C ASN A 33 7.22 -22.16 -17.88
N PRO A 34 8.03 -23.19 -17.57
CA PRO A 34 8.39 -24.21 -18.55
C PRO A 34 7.23 -25.09 -18.99
N ALA A 35 6.13 -25.13 -18.24
CA ALA A 35 4.94 -25.93 -18.56
C ALA A 35 3.95 -25.22 -19.49
N HIS A 36 4.17 -23.94 -19.83
CA HIS A 36 3.27 -23.16 -20.67
C HIS A 36 3.94 -22.63 -21.93
N PRO A 37 3.18 -22.56 -23.06
CA PRO A 37 3.69 -21.93 -24.28
C PRO A 37 4.19 -20.51 -23.99
N TYR A 38 5.31 -20.15 -24.63
CA TYR A 38 5.99 -18.84 -24.44
C TYR A 38 6.39 -18.50 -23.00
N GLY A 39 6.36 -19.48 -22.08
CA GLY A 39 6.63 -19.23 -20.67
C GLY A 39 5.55 -18.42 -19.95
N ALA A 40 4.35 -18.34 -20.51
CA ALA A 40 3.28 -17.48 -20.00
C ALA A 40 2.81 -17.85 -18.59
N LYS A 41 2.46 -16.84 -17.81
CA LYS A 41 1.88 -16.95 -16.47
C LYS A 41 0.71 -15.99 -16.29
N GLY A 42 -0.22 -16.37 -15.41
CA GLY A 42 -1.27 -15.45 -14.95
C GLY A 42 -0.70 -14.32 -14.10
N VAL A 43 -1.26 -13.11 -14.23
CA VAL A 43 -0.83 -11.91 -13.50
C VAL A 43 -1.99 -11.20 -12.79
N GLY A 44 -3.21 -11.72 -12.88
CA GLY A 44 -4.42 -11.04 -12.43
C GLY A 44 -4.43 -10.65 -10.94
N GLU A 45 -3.94 -11.52 -10.06
CA GLU A 45 -4.02 -11.31 -8.61
C GLU A 45 -2.65 -11.21 -7.92
N VAL A 46 -1.56 -11.48 -8.60
CA VAL A 46 -0.22 -11.50 -8.02
C VAL A 46 0.20 -10.16 -7.43
N ASN A 47 -0.34 -9.07 -7.93
CA ASN A 47 -0.07 -7.70 -7.49
C ASN A 47 -0.91 -7.24 -6.29
N ILE A 48 -1.87 -8.04 -5.82
CA ILE A 48 -2.73 -7.69 -4.68
C ILE A 48 -2.06 -8.01 -3.33
N CYS A 49 -1.25 -9.06 -3.26
CA CYS A 49 -0.64 -9.51 -2.01
C CYS A 49 0.44 -8.58 -1.46
N PRO A 50 1.38 -8.04 -2.27
CA PRO A 50 2.52 -7.27 -1.77
C PRO A 50 2.22 -5.83 -1.29
N PRO A 51 1.18 -5.10 -1.74
CA PRO A 51 1.01 -3.68 -1.44
C PRO A 51 1.00 -3.32 0.04
N MET A 52 0.33 -4.10 0.88
CA MET A 52 0.27 -3.82 2.33
C MET A 52 1.65 -3.90 2.97
N ALA A 53 2.43 -4.93 2.65
CA ALA A 53 3.78 -5.09 3.17
C ALA A 53 4.75 -4.04 2.61
N ALA A 54 4.61 -3.71 1.33
CA ALA A 54 5.42 -2.68 0.68
C ALA A 54 5.20 -1.29 1.31
N ILE A 55 3.94 -0.92 1.57
CA ILE A 55 3.60 0.34 2.23
C ILE A 55 4.10 0.34 3.68
N ALA A 56 3.93 -0.75 4.42
CA ALA A 56 4.44 -0.87 5.79
C ALA A 56 5.96 -0.70 5.85
N ASN A 57 6.69 -1.30 4.91
CA ASN A 57 8.13 -1.14 4.81
C ASN A 57 8.54 0.28 4.40
N ALA A 58 7.80 0.92 3.51
CA ALA A 58 8.06 2.29 3.11
C ALA A 58 7.86 3.27 4.28
N ILE A 59 6.81 3.10 5.06
CA ILE A 59 6.56 3.90 6.28
C ILE A 59 7.69 3.67 7.29
N ASP A 60 8.04 2.42 7.57
CA ASP A 60 9.14 2.07 8.48
C ASP A 60 10.47 2.70 8.05
N SER A 61 10.77 2.67 6.76
CA SER A 61 11.96 3.31 6.19
C SER A 61 11.94 4.83 6.34
N ALA A 62 10.77 5.44 6.27
CA ALA A 62 10.63 6.90 6.34
C ALA A 62 10.67 7.45 7.77
N ILE A 63 10.08 6.72 8.72
CA ILE A 63 9.94 7.20 10.11
C ILE A 63 10.73 6.37 11.12
N HIS A 64 11.44 5.32 10.67
CA HIS A 64 12.22 4.39 11.51
C HIS A 64 11.39 3.74 12.63
N ARG A 65 10.09 3.53 12.37
CA ARG A 65 9.13 2.91 13.29
C ARG A 65 8.26 1.88 12.59
N ARG A 66 8.30 0.65 13.07
CA ARG A 66 7.47 -0.43 12.56
C ARG A 66 6.05 -0.31 13.08
N LEU A 67 5.12 0.01 12.19
CA LEU A 67 3.69 -0.10 12.46
C LEU A 67 3.21 -1.51 12.10
N THR A 68 2.44 -2.13 12.98
CA THR A 68 1.93 -3.51 12.82
C THR A 68 0.41 -3.59 12.76
N GLU A 69 -0.26 -2.44 12.84
CA GLU A 69 -1.72 -2.36 12.85
C GLU A 69 -2.26 -1.56 11.67
N LEU A 70 -3.21 -2.15 10.95
CA LEU A 70 -3.92 -1.50 9.83
C LEU A 70 -5.25 -0.86 10.31
N PRO A 71 -5.74 0.15 9.61
CA PRO A 71 -5.08 0.90 8.54
C PRO A 71 -3.94 1.79 9.09
N MET A 72 -2.88 1.97 8.32
CA MET A 72 -1.78 2.89 8.66
C MET A 72 -2.17 4.32 8.28
N SER A 73 -3.19 4.83 8.94
CA SER A 73 -3.75 6.14 8.69
C SER A 73 -2.84 7.27 9.21
N PRO A 74 -2.95 8.49 8.65
CA PRO A 74 -2.14 9.63 9.09
C PRO A 74 -2.14 9.88 10.60
N PRO A 75 -3.27 9.76 11.33
CA PRO A 75 -3.26 9.90 12.78
C PRO A 75 -2.40 8.85 13.50
N LYS A 76 -2.39 7.59 13.02
CA LYS A 76 -1.55 6.53 13.62
C LYS A 76 -0.06 6.77 13.36
N VAL A 77 0.28 7.18 12.13
CA VAL A 77 1.66 7.56 11.78
C VAL A 77 2.12 8.74 12.65
N ARG A 78 1.28 9.75 12.81
CA ARG A 78 1.58 10.90 13.66
C ARG A 78 1.79 10.49 15.11
N ALA A 79 0.91 9.67 15.67
CA ALA A 79 1.05 9.20 17.05
C ALA A 79 2.36 8.41 17.28
N ALA A 80 2.81 7.63 16.26
CA ALA A 80 4.08 6.92 16.33
C ALA A 80 5.29 7.87 16.36
N LEU A 81 5.22 8.99 15.64
CA LEU A 81 6.25 10.04 15.65
C LEU A 81 6.25 10.82 16.98
N ASP A 82 5.07 11.17 17.48
CA ASP A 82 4.96 11.95 18.73
C ASP A 82 5.41 11.15 19.96
N ALA A 83 5.28 9.83 19.94
CA ALA A 83 5.78 8.95 21.01
C ALA A 83 7.32 8.99 21.15
N GLU A 84 8.05 9.27 20.07
CA GLU A 84 9.51 9.42 20.08
C GLU A 84 9.97 10.76 20.66
N ALA A 85 9.16 11.80 20.47
CA ALA A 85 9.51 13.14 20.99
C ALA A 85 9.33 13.26 22.52
N ALA A 86 8.78 12.23 23.16
CA ALA A 86 8.50 12.18 24.59
C ALA A 86 9.51 11.34 25.38
N ASP A 87 10.40 10.59 24.72
CA ASP A 87 11.51 9.83 25.30
C ASP A 87 12.84 10.58 25.13
#